data_6f8f550f73c9e36b3f3d7a19db7c006c
#
_entry.id   6f8f550f73c9e36b3f3d7a19db7c006c
#
_cell.length_a   1.000
_cell.length_b   1.000
_cell.length_c   1.000
_cell.angle_alpha   90.00
_cell.angle_beta   90.00
_cell.angle_gamma   90.00
#
_symmetry.space_group_name_H-M   'P 1'
#
loop_
_entity.id
_entity.type
_entity.pdbx_description
1 polymer ?
#
loop_
_entity_poly.entity_id
_entity_poly.type
_entity_poly.pdbx_seq_one_letter_code
_entity_poly.pdbx_strand_id
1 'polypeptide(L)'
;MAREVSQSITTPFFRLSFPNLVEPRKKTDPTTGKVTESFDIVMLFPQVAGHWGPAADLTQMINLAKELRDKHWNNPSTRPRELGMPFADGNQPNKAGKIHEGFAGSTKSSATSSRRPCMVGPDPKVALDPRKDLYPGCWCRAVIHAFTYEGKGNSGVSFGLDHIQKWKDDSPLGGSAGNPEDHFQQLDAPPPQNGGAFGTGPNGPTTSAPQGAPPPLPPTPLPPAPPVKKNVWD
;
A
#
# COMPACT_ATOMS: atom_id res chain seq x y z
N MET A 1 2.24 29.04 -14.57
CA MET A 1 0.97 28.97 -15.32
C MET A 1 -0.13 28.44 -14.42
N ALA A 2 -1.41 28.64 -14.75
CA ALA A 2 -2.50 28.03 -13.99
C ALA A 2 -2.51 26.51 -14.20
N ARG A 3 -2.80 25.75 -13.14
CA ARG A 3 -2.96 24.29 -13.20
C ARG A 3 -4.13 23.93 -14.09
N GLU A 4 -3.90 23.13 -15.11
CA GLU A 4 -4.97 22.59 -15.96
C GLU A 4 -5.48 21.26 -15.39
N VAL A 5 -6.78 21.02 -15.57
CA VAL A 5 -7.46 19.82 -15.07
C VAL A 5 -8.34 19.28 -16.21
N SER A 6 -8.35 17.97 -16.40
CA SER A 6 -9.20 17.30 -17.37
C SER A 6 -10.59 17.00 -16.82
N GLN A 7 -11.48 16.48 -17.68
CA GLN A 7 -12.66 15.75 -17.24
C GLN A 7 -12.28 14.48 -16.47
N SER A 8 -13.18 13.98 -15.62
CA SER A 8 -13.00 12.73 -14.90
C SER A 8 -13.31 11.53 -15.79
N ILE A 9 -12.58 10.44 -15.59
CA ILE A 9 -12.81 9.15 -16.23
C ILE A 9 -12.82 8.03 -15.21
N THR A 10 -13.42 6.89 -15.54
CA THR A 10 -13.33 5.67 -14.74
C THR A 10 -12.16 4.83 -15.25
N THR A 11 -11.29 4.38 -14.35
CA THR A 11 -10.15 3.52 -14.70
C THR A 11 -10.59 2.10 -15.03
N PRO A 12 -9.78 1.33 -15.77
CA PRO A 12 -9.84 -0.13 -15.73
C PRO A 12 -9.70 -0.67 -14.31
N PHE A 13 -10.00 -1.95 -14.11
CA PHE A 13 -9.74 -2.60 -12.83
C PHE A 13 -8.24 -2.73 -12.57
N PHE A 14 -7.84 -2.48 -11.32
CA PHE A 14 -6.47 -2.57 -10.85
C PHE A 14 -6.39 -3.25 -9.50
N ARG A 15 -5.22 -3.75 -9.14
CA ARG A 15 -4.92 -4.13 -7.76
C ARG A 15 -4.49 -2.90 -6.98
N LEU A 16 -5.15 -2.68 -5.86
CA LEU A 16 -4.85 -1.56 -4.96
C LEU A 16 -3.52 -1.80 -4.25
N SER A 17 -2.69 -0.77 -4.19
CA SER A 17 -1.44 -0.80 -3.41
C SER A 17 -1.25 0.53 -2.67
N PHE A 18 -0.57 0.48 -1.54
CA PHE A 18 -0.28 1.64 -0.67
C PHE A 18 -1.50 2.57 -0.46
N PRO A 19 -2.65 2.07 0.03
CA PRO A 19 -3.83 2.90 0.26
C PRO A 19 -3.66 3.79 1.49
N ASN A 20 -3.35 5.06 1.28
CA ASN A 20 -3.38 6.08 2.32
C ASN A 20 -4.77 6.76 2.31
N LEU A 21 -5.80 6.02 2.74
CA LEU A 21 -7.21 6.41 2.63
C LEU A 21 -7.88 6.64 3.99
N VAL A 22 -7.25 6.20 5.07
CA VAL A 22 -7.73 6.39 6.44
C VAL A 22 -7.35 7.76 6.94
N GLU A 23 -6.06 8.06 6.88
CA GLU A 23 -5.47 9.33 7.27
C GLU A 23 -4.66 9.91 6.11
N PRO A 24 -4.67 11.23 5.91
CA PRO A 24 -3.88 11.82 4.86
C PRO A 24 -2.39 11.69 5.17
N ARG A 25 -1.63 11.37 4.15
CA ARG A 25 -0.17 11.40 4.25
C ARG A 25 0.33 12.83 4.31
N LYS A 26 1.13 13.14 5.34
CA LYS A 26 1.77 14.44 5.50
C LYS A 26 3.10 14.46 4.75
N LYS A 27 3.30 15.48 3.93
CA LYS A 27 4.56 15.75 3.24
C LYS A 27 5.01 17.16 3.57
N THR A 28 6.18 17.30 4.18
CA THR A 28 6.79 18.59 4.46
C THR A 28 7.73 18.96 3.31
N ASP A 29 7.55 20.13 2.74
CA ASP A 29 8.49 20.71 1.78
C ASP A 29 9.77 21.12 2.53
N PRO A 30 10.93 20.54 2.19
CA PRO A 30 12.18 20.80 2.91
C PRO A 30 12.68 22.25 2.76
N THR A 31 12.22 22.95 1.72
CA THR A 31 12.66 24.32 1.43
C THR A 31 11.79 25.36 2.12
N THR A 32 10.48 25.13 2.15
CA THR A 32 9.51 26.12 2.65
C THR A 32 8.92 25.74 4.02
N GLY A 33 9.18 24.54 4.52
CA GLY A 33 8.56 24.00 5.73
C GLY A 33 7.05 23.75 5.61
N LYS A 34 6.46 24.01 4.44
CA LYS A 34 5.03 23.85 4.22
C LYS A 34 4.63 22.38 4.29
N VAL A 35 3.68 22.06 5.15
CA VAL A 35 3.07 20.74 5.24
C VAL A 35 1.89 20.66 4.27
N THR A 36 1.91 19.65 3.42
CA THR A 36 0.78 19.27 2.55
C THR A 36 0.26 17.92 2.97
N GLU A 37 -1.05 17.79 3.03
CA GLU A 37 -1.75 16.55 3.36
C GLU A 37 -2.46 16.02 2.12
N SER A 38 -2.35 14.72 1.87
CA SER A 38 -3.02 14.08 0.72
C SER A 38 -3.40 12.64 1.04
N PHE A 39 -4.57 12.25 0.54
CA PHE A 39 -4.95 10.85 0.37
C PHE A 39 -4.37 10.38 -0.94
N ASP A 40 -3.80 9.19 -0.99
CA ASP A 40 -3.18 8.66 -2.20
C ASP A 40 -3.30 7.14 -2.28
N ILE A 41 -3.28 6.66 -3.51
CA ILE A 41 -3.26 5.25 -3.85
C ILE A 41 -2.23 4.99 -4.94
N VAL A 42 -1.76 3.74 -4.99
CA VAL A 42 -1.05 3.19 -6.14
C VAL A 42 -1.94 2.15 -6.80
N MET A 43 -2.12 2.30 -8.09
CA MET A 43 -2.91 1.43 -8.96
C MET A 43 -1.96 0.54 -9.75
N LEU A 44 -2.11 -0.78 -9.64
CA LEU A 44 -1.32 -1.76 -10.37
C LEU A 44 -2.21 -2.41 -11.44
N PHE A 45 -1.94 -2.07 -12.69
CA PHE A 45 -2.66 -2.56 -13.86
C PHE A 45 -1.93 -3.75 -14.47
N PRO A 46 -2.54 -4.92 -14.65
CA PRO A 46 -1.90 -6.06 -15.32
C PRO A 46 -1.45 -5.70 -16.73
N GLN A 47 -0.18 -5.98 -17.06
CA GLN A 47 0.37 -5.74 -18.42
C GLN A 47 -0.01 -6.84 -19.40
N VAL A 48 -0.13 -8.08 -18.90
CA VAL A 48 -0.47 -9.25 -19.71
C VAL A 48 -1.60 -10.04 -19.05
N ALA A 49 -2.39 -10.73 -19.86
CA ALA A 49 -3.40 -11.64 -19.35
C ALA A 49 -2.76 -12.86 -18.68
N GLY A 50 -3.38 -13.35 -17.59
CA GLY A 50 -3.05 -14.64 -17.00
C GLY A 50 -2.41 -14.60 -15.62
N HIS A 51 -1.64 -13.59 -15.24
CA HIS A 51 -1.00 -13.57 -13.92
C HIS A 51 -1.97 -13.13 -12.81
N TRP A 52 -2.76 -12.08 -13.08
CA TRP A 52 -3.73 -11.54 -12.12
C TRP A 52 -5.13 -11.33 -12.73
N GLY A 53 -5.30 -11.63 -14.02
CA GLY A 53 -6.53 -11.37 -14.75
C GLY A 53 -6.25 -10.94 -16.19
N PRO A 54 -7.24 -10.35 -16.90
CA PRO A 54 -7.02 -9.81 -18.23
C PRO A 54 -6.06 -8.62 -18.19
N ALA A 55 -5.28 -8.44 -19.26
CA ALA A 55 -4.48 -7.23 -19.44
C ALA A 55 -5.38 -5.98 -19.37
N ALA A 56 -4.92 -4.94 -18.69
CA ALA A 56 -5.68 -3.71 -18.58
C ALA A 56 -5.51 -2.83 -19.83
N ASP A 57 -6.62 -2.37 -20.38
CA ASP A 57 -6.58 -1.36 -21.44
C ASP A 57 -6.44 0.05 -20.83
N LEU A 58 -5.25 0.62 -20.94
CA LEU A 58 -4.91 1.93 -20.40
C LEU A 58 -5.06 3.05 -21.44
N THR A 59 -5.55 2.76 -22.65
CA THR A 59 -5.60 3.71 -23.77
C THR A 59 -6.30 5.02 -23.39
N GLN A 60 -7.44 4.94 -22.71
CA GLN A 60 -8.18 6.13 -22.29
C GLN A 60 -7.38 6.98 -21.27
N MET A 61 -6.75 6.37 -20.29
CA MET A 61 -5.93 7.06 -19.30
C MET A 61 -4.69 7.71 -19.95
N ILE A 62 -4.04 6.99 -20.86
CA ILE A 62 -2.87 7.48 -21.60
C ILE A 62 -3.23 8.66 -22.48
N ASN A 63 -4.31 8.58 -23.22
CA ASN A 63 -4.78 9.66 -24.08
C ASN A 63 -5.14 10.89 -23.27
N LEU A 64 -5.88 10.73 -22.17
CA LEU A 64 -6.23 11.83 -21.26
C LEU A 64 -4.99 12.58 -20.76
N ALA A 65 -3.96 11.84 -20.34
CA ALA A 65 -2.72 12.44 -19.85
C ALA A 65 -1.93 13.13 -20.97
N LYS A 66 -1.90 12.55 -22.20
CA LYS A 66 -1.22 13.13 -23.37
C LYS A 66 -1.92 14.40 -23.84
N GLU A 67 -3.23 14.36 -23.98
CA GLU A 67 -4.04 15.52 -24.41
C GLU A 67 -3.84 16.71 -23.46
N LEU A 68 -3.90 16.46 -22.16
CA LEU A 68 -3.68 17.51 -21.16
C LEU A 68 -2.25 18.05 -21.19
N ARG A 69 -1.27 17.18 -21.36
CA ARG A 69 0.14 17.54 -21.53
C ARG A 69 0.31 18.46 -22.75
N ASP A 70 -0.22 18.06 -23.90
CA ASP A 70 -0.02 18.76 -25.16
C ASP A 70 -0.82 20.08 -25.22
N LYS A 71 -1.95 20.14 -24.54
CA LYS A 71 -2.71 21.37 -24.35
C LYS A 71 -1.95 22.38 -23.48
N HIS A 72 -1.41 21.93 -22.35
CA HIS A 72 -0.73 22.82 -21.39
C HIS A 72 0.64 23.30 -21.91
N TRP A 73 1.43 22.38 -22.46
CA TRP A 73 2.73 22.68 -23.06
C TRP A 73 2.67 22.61 -24.59
N ASN A 74 1.80 23.45 -25.18
CA ASN A 74 1.55 23.49 -26.61
C ASN A 74 2.69 24.10 -27.44
N ASN A 75 3.59 24.88 -26.81
CA ASN A 75 4.74 25.48 -27.47
C ASN A 75 6.00 24.63 -27.26
N PRO A 76 6.54 23.99 -28.31
CA PRO A 76 7.74 23.15 -28.21
C PRO A 76 8.99 23.88 -27.68
N SER A 77 9.09 25.19 -27.93
CA SER A 77 10.28 26.00 -27.53
C SER A 77 10.33 26.28 -26.03
N THR A 78 9.18 26.28 -25.34
CA THR A 78 9.08 26.54 -23.90
C THR A 78 8.74 25.28 -23.10
N ARG A 79 8.52 24.18 -23.79
CA ARG A 79 8.19 22.89 -23.17
C ARG A 79 9.41 22.35 -22.41
N PRO A 80 9.26 21.95 -21.14
CA PRO A 80 10.32 21.27 -20.42
C PRO A 80 10.81 20.03 -21.16
N ARG A 81 12.14 19.79 -21.16
CA ARG A 81 12.75 18.64 -21.83
C ARG A 81 12.23 17.30 -21.28
N GLU A 82 12.03 17.24 -19.98
CA GLU A 82 11.50 16.07 -19.27
C GLU A 82 10.19 16.43 -18.60
N LEU A 83 9.13 15.78 -19.03
CA LEU A 83 7.81 15.88 -18.42
C LEU A 83 7.45 14.55 -17.78
N GLY A 84 7.19 14.58 -16.49
CA GLY A 84 6.70 13.42 -15.75
C GLY A 84 5.33 12.98 -16.30
N MET A 85 5.21 11.70 -16.62
CA MET A 85 3.93 11.07 -16.96
C MET A 85 3.48 10.19 -15.79
N PRO A 86 2.15 10.04 -15.59
CA PRO A 86 1.64 9.34 -14.40
C PRO A 86 1.71 7.81 -14.50
N PHE A 87 2.59 7.28 -15.33
CA PHE A 87 2.78 5.84 -15.52
C PHE A 87 4.22 5.46 -15.29
N ALA A 88 4.41 4.30 -14.69
CA ALA A 88 5.74 3.70 -14.54
C ALA A 88 5.62 2.17 -14.68
N ASP A 89 6.71 1.53 -15.11
CA ASP A 89 6.79 0.08 -15.17
C ASP A 89 6.98 -0.49 -13.76
N GLY A 90 6.08 -1.40 -13.36
CA GLY A 90 6.15 -2.07 -12.06
C GLY A 90 7.34 -3.02 -11.95
N ASN A 91 7.93 -3.45 -13.07
CA ASN A 91 9.15 -4.27 -13.09
C ASN A 91 10.42 -3.47 -12.75
N GLN A 92 10.35 -2.14 -12.73
CA GLN A 92 11.50 -1.32 -12.39
C GLN A 92 11.78 -1.37 -10.88
N PRO A 93 13.05 -1.61 -10.49
CA PRO A 93 13.44 -1.59 -9.10
C PRO A 93 13.28 -0.19 -8.51
N ASN A 94 13.01 -0.13 -7.22
CA ASN A 94 12.99 1.12 -6.47
C ASN A 94 14.44 1.64 -6.24
N LYS A 95 14.56 2.78 -5.57
CA LYS A 95 15.87 3.38 -5.26
C LYS A 95 16.81 2.47 -4.43
N ALA A 96 16.26 1.45 -3.77
CA ALA A 96 17.02 0.45 -3.02
C ALA A 96 17.37 -0.79 -3.88
N GLY A 97 17.14 -0.75 -5.21
CA GLY A 97 17.42 -1.85 -6.12
C GLY A 97 16.46 -3.04 -6.02
N LYS A 98 15.31 -2.89 -5.33
CA LYS A 98 14.33 -3.96 -5.15
C LYS A 98 13.03 -3.65 -5.88
N ILE A 99 12.46 -4.65 -6.55
CA ILE A 99 11.08 -4.60 -7.05
C ILE A 99 10.17 -4.83 -5.85
N HIS A 100 9.17 -3.96 -5.68
CA HIS A 100 8.16 -4.19 -4.65
C HIS A 100 7.37 -5.46 -4.93
N GLU A 101 7.12 -6.22 -3.90
CA GLU A 101 6.31 -7.43 -4.01
C GLU A 101 4.94 -7.11 -4.62
N GLY A 102 4.50 -7.96 -5.57
CA GLY A 102 3.26 -7.78 -6.30
C GLY A 102 3.28 -6.68 -7.39
N PHE A 103 4.40 -6.00 -7.65
CA PHE A 103 4.49 -5.00 -8.71
C PHE A 103 4.93 -5.58 -10.06
N ALA A 104 5.65 -6.69 -10.05
CA ALA A 104 6.09 -7.35 -11.26
C ALA A 104 4.92 -7.68 -12.20
N GLY A 105 5.09 -7.46 -13.51
CA GLY A 105 4.05 -7.68 -14.52
C GLY A 105 2.94 -6.63 -14.53
N SER A 106 3.13 -5.48 -13.87
CA SER A 106 2.14 -4.39 -13.87
C SER A 106 2.66 -3.08 -14.45
N THR A 107 1.74 -2.28 -14.99
CA THR A 107 1.92 -0.84 -15.14
C THR A 107 1.44 -0.17 -13.87
N LYS A 108 2.32 0.60 -13.26
CA LYS A 108 2.04 1.35 -12.03
C LYS A 108 1.58 2.75 -12.36
N SER A 109 0.52 3.21 -11.68
CA SER A 109 0.08 4.60 -11.69
C SER A 109 -0.33 5.03 -10.28
N SER A 110 -0.24 6.32 -9.97
CA SER A 110 -0.66 6.86 -8.68
C SER A 110 -1.72 7.94 -8.87
N ALA A 111 -2.67 8.00 -7.94
CA ALA A 111 -3.66 9.07 -7.89
C ALA A 111 -3.72 9.66 -6.48
N THR A 112 -3.89 10.99 -6.40
CA THR A 112 -3.86 11.73 -5.13
C THR A 112 -5.07 12.65 -4.99
N SER A 113 -5.50 12.90 -3.76
CA SER A 113 -6.56 13.87 -3.45
C SER A 113 -6.22 14.66 -2.19
N SER A 114 -6.53 15.94 -2.17
CA SER A 114 -6.48 16.76 -0.94
C SER A 114 -7.70 16.55 -0.05
N ARG A 115 -8.75 15.94 -0.57
CA ARG A 115 -9.98 15.59 0.15
C ARG A 115 -10.10 14.07 0.22
N ARG A 116 -10.74 13.58 1.27
CA ARG A 116 -11.01 12.15 1.39
C ARG A 116 -11.91 11.71 0.23
N PRO A 117 -11.47 10.74 -0.61
CA PRO A 117 -12.30 10.24 -1.70
C PRO A 117 -13.50 9.47 -1.15
N CYS A 118 -14.59 9.44 -1.90
CA CYS A 118 -15.72 8.56 -1.60
C CYS A 118 -15.31 7.11 -1.96
N MET A 119 -15.58 6.18 -1.04
CA MET A 119 -15.21 4.77 -1.15
C MET A 119 -16.46 3.91 -1.05
N VAL A 120 -16.71 3.12 -2.09
CA VAL A 120 -17.92 2.31 -2.21
C VAL A 120 -17.59 0.85 -2.56
N GLY A 121 -18.52 -0.04 -2.21
CA GLY A 121 -18.48 -1.44 -2.57
C GLY A 121 -18.85 -1.73 -4.02
N PRO A 122 -19.02 -3.02 -4.37
CA PRO A 122 -19.54 -3.42 -5.67
C PRO A 122 -20.88 -2.76 -5.99
N ASP A 123 -21.77 -2.62 -5.00
CA ASP A 123 -22.92 -1.72 -5.07
C ASP A 123 -22.46 -0.29 -4.69
N PRO A 124 -22.57 0.69 -5.61
CA PRO A 124 -22.14 2.07 -5.35
C PRO A 124 -22.93 2.79 -4.25
N LYS A 125 -24.04 2.23 -3.80
CA LYS A 125 -24.83 2.76 -2.68
C LYS A 125 -24.27 2.35 -1.31
N VAL A 126 -23.38 1.36 -1.27
CA VAL A 126 -22.80 0.85 -0.04
C VAL A 126 -21.43 1.51 0.20
N ALA A 127 -21.38 2.38 1.21
CA ALA A 127 -20.13 3.00 1.63
C ALA A 127 -19.22 1.98 2.33
N LEU A 128 -17.91 2.07 2.08
CA LEU A 128 -16.90 1.19 2.68
C LEU A 128 -16.16 1.90 3.82
N ASP A 129 -15.76 1.11 4.82
CA ASP A 129 -14.77 1.51 5.80
C ASP A 129 -13.35 1.18 5.25
N PRO A 130 -12.52 2.19 4.93
CA PRO A 130 -11.22 1.93 4.35
C PRO A 130 -10.27 1.13 5.26
N ARG A 131 -10.52 1.10 6.57
CA ARG A 131 -9.71 0.33 7.52
C ARG A 131 -9.94 -1.18 7.43
N LYS A 132 -11.15 -1.56 7.03
CA LYS A 132 -11.57 -2.97 6.98
C LYS A 132 -11.63 -3.50 5.56
N ASP A 133 -12.11 -2.65 4.64
CA ASP A 133 -12.54 -3.12 3.33
C ASP A 133 -11.50 -2.88 2.24
N LEU A 134 -10.59 -1.89 2.41
CA LEU A 134 -9.60 -1.52 1.40
C LEU A 134 -8.19 -1.84 1.90
N TYR A 135 -7.59 -2.87 1.34
CA TYR A 135 -6.24 -3.34 1.69
C TYR A 135 -5.38 -3.53 0.42
N PRO A 136 -4.05 -3.52 0.54
CA PRO A 136 -3.17 -3.80 -0.58
C PRO A 136 -3.46 -5.19 -1.15
N GLY A 137 -3.83 -5.26 -2.44
CA GLY A 137 -4.17 -6.50 -3.12
C GLY A 137 -5.63 -6.63 -3.54
N CYS A 138 -6.59 -5.98 -2.89
CA CYS A 138 -7.97 -6.01 -3.35
C CYS A 138 -8.12 -5.37 -4.74
N TRP A 139 -9.10 -5.84 -5.51
CA TRP A 139 -9.40 -5.30 -6.84
C TRP A 139 -10.36 -4.11 -6.74
N CYS A 140 -9.95 -3.02 -7.36
CA CYS A 140 -10.70 -1.78 -7.39
C CYS A 140 -10.74 -1.18 -8.80
N ARG A 141 -11.64 -0.21 -8.99
CA ARG A 141 -11.57 0.82 -10.02
C ARG A 141 -11.74 2.18 -9.37
N ALA A 142 -11.31 3.23 -10.04
CA ALA A 142 -11.39 4.59 -9.50
C ALA A 142 -11.95 5.56 -10.53
N VAL A 143 -12.55 6.63 -10.06
CA VAL A 143 -12.80 7.83 -10.85
C VAL A 143 -11.63 8.76 -10.62
N ILE A 144 -10.98 9.16 -11.71
CA ILE A 144 -9.79 10.00 -11.69
C ILE A 144 -9.93 11.12 -12.73
N HIS A 145 -9.19 12.20 -12.50
CA HIS A 145 -8.97 13.26 -13.49
C HIS A 145 -7.47 13.51 -13.63
N ALA A 146 -7.01 13.92 -14.80
CA ALA A 146 -5.63 14.35 -14.99
C ALA A 146 -5.46 15.82 -14.61
N PHE A 147 -4.29 16.18 -14.09
CA PHE A 147 -3.93 17.56 -13.85
C PHE A 147 -2.43 17.81 -14.12
N THR A 148 -2.12 19.04 -14.55
CA THR A 148 -0.74 19.47 -14.71
C THR A 148 -0.16 19.99 -13.41
N TYR A 149 1.13 19.78 -13.21
CA TYR A 149 1.89 20.38 -12.11
C TYR A 149 3.20 20.94 -12.61
N GLU A 150 3.61 22.05 -12.02
CA GLU A 150 4.90 22.69 -12.26
C GLU A 150 5.58 22.96 -10.92
N GLY A 151 6.81 22.53 -10.79
CA GLY A 151 7.63 22.74 -9.62
C GLY A 151 9.09 23.01 -10.00
N LYS A 152 9.92 23.38 -9.04
CA LYS A 152 11.35 23.61 -9.27
C LYS A 152 12.02 22.31 -9.76
N GLY A 153 12.28 22.24 -11.06
CA GLY A 153 12.95 21.11 -11.70
C GLY A 153 12.09 19.86 -11.96
N ASN A 154 10.78 19.93 -11.71
CA ASN A 154 9.88 18.80 -11.97
C ASN A 154 8.51 19.32 -12.44
N SER A 155 8.16 18.98 -13.66
CA SER A 155 6.88 19.33 -14.27
C SER A 155 6.29 18.12 -14.95
N GLY A 156 4.95 18.06 -15.08
CA GLY A 156 4.32 16.93 -15.73
C GLY A 156 2.82 16.84 -15.50
N VAL A 157 2.28 15.66 -15.77
CA VAL A 157 0.88 15.30 -15.56
C VAL A 157 0.80 14.28 -14.43
N SER A 158 -0.20 14.42 -13.58
CA SER A 158 -0.53 13.48 -12.52
C SER A 158 -2.04 13.22 -12.50
N PHE A 159 -2.47 12.19 -11.75
CA PHE A 159 -3.89 11.91 -11.58
C PHE A 159 -4.40 12.39 -10.22
N GLY A 160 -5.54 13.05 -10.24
CA GLY A 160 -6.39 13.33 -9.07
C GLY A 160 -7.32 12.17 -8.82
N LEU A 161 -7.57 11.86 -7.56
CA LEU A 161 -8.45 10.79 -7.10
C LEU A 161 -9.77 11.37 -6.63
N ASP A 162 -10.86 11.02 -7.29
CA ASP A 162 -12.19 11.47 -6.94
C ASP A 162 -12.95 10.42 -6.11
N HIS A 163 -13.02 9.18 -6.60
CA HIS A 163 -13.75 8.08 -5.97
C HIS A 163 -13.03 6.75 -6.15
N ILE A 164 -13.29 5.80 -5.25
CA ILE A 164 -12.81 4.41 -5.36
C ILE A 164 -14.02 3.47 -5.21
N GLN A 165 -14.07 2.48 -6.08
CA GLN A 165 -15.00 1.38 -5.98
C GLN A 165 -14.23 0.06 -5.85
N LYS A 166 -14.46 -0.68 -4.75
CA LYS A 166 -13.98 -2.05 -4.61
C LYS A 166 -14.83 -2.96 -5.47
N TRP A 167 -14.17 -3.84 -6.20
CA TRP A 167 -14.85 -4.87 -6.98
C TRP A 167 -14.88 -6.19 -6.23
N LYS A 168 -13.70 -6.71 -5.82
CA LYS A 168 -13.57 -8.00 -5.13
C LYS A 168 -12.33 -8.08 -4.27
N ASP A 169 -12.31 -9.06 -3.39
CA ASP A 169 -11.15 -9.44 -2.61
C ASP A 169 -10.19 -10.30 -3.43
N ASP A 170 -8.91 -10.27 -3.06
CA ASP A 170 -7.85 -11.12 -3.60
C ASP A 170 -6.74 -11.23 -2.54
N SER A 171 -5.73 -12.08 -2.78
CA SER A 171 -4.60 -12.24 -1.87
C SER A 171 -3.93 -10.88 -1.59
N PRO A 172 -3.62 -10.55 -0.33
CA PRO A 172 -2.92 -9.32 0.00
C PRO A 172 -1.57 -9.20 -0.73
N LEU A 173 -1.22 -7.98 -1.15
CA LEU A 173 0.12 -7.66 -1.64
C LEU A 173 1.04 -7.37 -0.44
N GLY A 174 2.20 -7.99 -0.46
CA GLY A 174 3.10 -7.97 0.68
C GLY A 174 2.92 -9.24 1.52
N GLY A 175 4.02 -9.86 1.92
CA GLY A 175 3.99 -11.15 2.58
C GLY A 175 3.01 -11.18 3.73
N SER A 176 2.15 -12.17 3.73
CA SER A 176 1.38 -12.54 4.93
C SER A 176 2.36 -12.90 6.02
N ALA A 177 2.18 -12.35 7.20
CA ALA A 177 2.94 -12.77 8.40
C ALA A 177 2.68 -14.24 8.79
N GLY A 178 2.01 -15.00 7.94
CA GLY A 178 1.49 -16.33 8.26
C GLY A 178 0.18 -16.23 9.04
N ASN A 179 -0.47 -17.36 9.20
CA ASN A 179 -1.64 -17.45 10.06
C ASN A 179 -1.14 -17.39 11.52
N PRO A 180 -1.67 -16.52 12.38
CA PRO A 180 -1.31 -16.52 13.80
C PRO A 180 -1.47 -17.90 14.46
N GLU A 181 -2.40 -18.71 13.99
CA GLU A 181 -2.64 -20.07 14.45
C GLU A 181 -1.46 -21.02 14.16
N ASP A 182 -0.64 -20.72 13.15
CA ASP A 182 0.58 -21.50 12.85
C ASP A 182 1.71 -21.22 13.84
N HIS A 183 1.63 -20.10 14.56
CA HIS A 183 2.68 -19.60 15.45
C HIS A 183 2.27 -19.50 16.92
N PHE A 184 0.98 -19.39 17.20
CA PHE A 184 0.46 -19.22 18.55
C PHE A 184 -0.49 -20.36 18.91
N GLN A 185 -0.26 -20.96 20.06
CA GLN A 185 -1.22 -21.88 20.68
C GLN A 185 -2.24 -21.08 21.49
N GLN A 186 -3.44 -21.62 21.62
CA GLN A 186 -4.44 -21.05 22.52
C GLN A 186 -3.86 -21.02 23.95
N LEU A 187 -3.80 -19.83 24.51
CA LEU A 187 -3.42 -19.67 25.93
C LEU A 187 -4.66 -19.94 26.78
N ASP A 188 -4.47 -20.73 27.83
CA ASP A 188 -5.47 -20.84 28.87
C ASP A 188 -5.73 -19.47 29.49
N ALA A 189 -6.99 -19.17 29.80
CA ALA A 189 -7.33 -17.91 30.43
C ALA A 189 -6.50 -17.76 31.72
N PRO A 190 -5.88 -16.59 31.96
CA PRO A 190 -5.14 -16.39 33.19
C PRO A 190 -6.08 -16.64 34.37
N PRO A 191 -5.62 -17.33 35.42
CA PRO A 191 -6.44 -17.58 36.60
C PRO A 191 -7.00 -16.23 37.10
N PRO A 192 -8.24 -16.19 37.59
CA PRO A 192 -8.87 -14.96 38.07
C PRO A 192 -7.97 -14.40 39.15
N GLN A 193 -7.48 -13.18 38.93
CA GLN A 193 -6.77 -12.44 39.98
C GLN A 193 -7.80 -12.11 41.04
N ASN A 194 -7.81 -12.93 42.11
CA ASN A 194 -8.53 -12.57 43.32
C ASN A 194 -7.95 -11.25 43.84
N GLY A 195 -8.72 -10.18 43.69
CA GLY A 195 -8.40 -8.91 44.30
C GLY A 195 -8.21 -9.08 45.79
N GLY A 196 -6.95 -9.19 46.17
CA GLY A 196 -6.58 -9.20 47.58
C GLY A 196 -6.97 -7.87 48.22
N ALA A 197 -8.00 -7.91 49.05
CA ALA A 197 -8.32 -6.83 49.96
C ALA A 197 -7.06 -6.53 50.80
N PHE A 198 -6.68 -5.27 50.85
CA PHE A 198 -5.70 -4.78 51.80
C PHE A 198 -6.21 -5.02 53.24
N GLY A 199 -5.77 -6.10 53.84
CA GLY A 199 -5.98 -6.37 55.25
C GLY A 199 -4.72 -6.02 56.04
N THR A 200 -4.78 -4.94 56.80
CA THR A 200 -3.80 -4.60 57.81
C THR A 200 -3.86 -5.57 58.98
N GLY A 201 -2.74 -6.20 59.37
CA GLY A 201 -2.62 -6.90 60.63
C GLY A 201 -1.25 -7.62 60.77
N PRO A 202 -0.63 -7.52 61.97
CA PRO A 202 0.80 -7.81 62.14
C PRO A 202 1.09 -9.23 62.61
N ASN A 203 2.34 -9.66 62.41
CA ASN A 203 3.09 -10.73 63.07
C ASN A 203 3.23 -12.08 62.38
N GLY A 204 4.52 -12.40 62.14
CA GLY A 204 5.12 -13.69 62.28
C GLY A 204 5.85 -14.22 61.04
N PRO A 205 7.16 -14.52 61.15
CA PRO A 205 7.94 -15.10 60.05
C PRO A 205 7.77 -16.60 60.00
N THR A 206 7.36 -17.13 58.84
CA THR A 206 7.54 -18.55 58.54
C THR A 206 8.29 -18.70 57.22
N THR A 207 9.53 -19.12 57.42
CA THR A 207 10.45 -19.62 56.39
C THR A 207 9.81 -20.78 55.63
N SER A 208 9.63 -20.64 54.33
CA SER A 208 9.42 -21.77 53.44
C SER A 208 10.45 -21.73 52.32
N ALA A 209 11.15 -22.86 52.16
CA ALA A 209 12.26 -23.09 51.27
C ALA A 209 11.90 -22.89 49.79
N PRO A 210 12.85 -22.52 48.92
CA PRO A 210 12.62 -22.37 47.51
C PRO A 210 12.46 -23.74 46.84
N GLN A 211 11.31 -23.94 46.20
CA GLN A 211 11.05 -25.09 45.35
C GLN A 211 11.84 -24.95 44.05
N GLY A 212 12.47 -26.06 43.64
CA GLY A 212 13.48 -26.15 42.59
C GLY A 212 13.09 -25.62 41.23
N ALA A 213 14.09 -25.14 40.54
CA ALA A 213 14.02 -24.71 39.15
C ALA A 213 13.57 -25.85 38.22
N PRO A 214 12.80 -25.55 37.18
CA PRO A 214 12.41 -26.55 36.20
C PRO A 214 13.65 -27.06 35.43
N PRO A 215 13.62 -28.32 34.95
CA PRO A 215 14.75 -28.92 34.24
C PRO A 215 14.97 -28.17 32.89
N PRO A 216 16.25 -28.11 32.42
CA PRO A 216 16.58 -27.49 31.16
C PRO A 216 15.93 -28.24 29.98
N LEU A 217 15.38 -27.51 29.05
CA LEU A 217 14.81 -28.03 27.82
C LEU A 217 15.87 -28.74 26.97
N PRO A 218 15.54 -29.84 26.30
CA PRO A 218 16.45 -30.51 25.39
C PRO A 218 16.83 -29.60 24.21
N PRO A 219 18.06 -29.71 23.67
CA PRO A 219 18.50 -28.88 22.58
C PRO A 219 17.67 -29.14 21.29
N THR A 220 17.15 -28.06 20.72
CA THR A 220 16.41 -28.10 19.46
C THR A 220 17.35 -28.56 18.33
N PRO A 221 16.95 -29.52 17.49
CA PRO A 221 17.74 -29.91 16.33
C PRO A 221 17.91 -28.74 15.36
N LEU A 222 19.13 -28.50 14.91
CA LEU A 222 19.42 -27.52 13.87
C LEU A 222 18.70 -27.89 12.56
N PRO A 223 18.10 -26.91 11.85
CA PRO A 223 17.50 -27.17 10.55
C PRO A 223 18.57 -27.63 9.54
N PRO A 224 18.23 -28.51 8.59
CA PRO A 224 19.17 -28.98 7.57
C PRO A 224 19.64 -27.82 6.69
N ALA A 225 20.93 -27.82 6.36
CA ALA A 225 21.52 -26.80 5.50
C ALA A 225 20.85 -26.78 4.11
N PRO A 226 20.65 -25.58 3.51
CA PRO A 226 20.06 -25.48 2.18
C PRO A 226 20.97 -26.14 1.13
N PRO A 227 20.38 -26.75 0.08
CA PRO A 227 21.15 -27.42 -0.97
C PRO A 227 22.04 -26.43 -1.73
N VAL A 228 23.30 -26.83 -1.89
CA VAL A 228 24.29 -26.08 -2.68
C VAL A 228 23.84 -26.08 -4.14
N LYS A 229 23.54 -24.90 -4.69
CA LYS A 229 23.25 -24.73 -6.11
C LYS A 229 24.55 -24.98 -6.90
N LYS A 230 24.57 -26.06 -7.68
CA LYS A 230 25.62 -26.27 -8.72
C LYS A 230 25.48 -25.18 -9.77
N ASN A 231 26.59 -24.50 -10.07
CA ASN A 231 26.66 -23.56 -11.18
C ASN A 231 26.45 -24.32 -12.50
N VAL A 232 25.65 -23.76 -13.39
CA VAL A 232 25.28 -24.31 -14.72
C VAL A 232 26.39 -24.02 -15.74
N TRP A 233 27.61 -23.66 -15.31
CA TRP A 233 28.74 -23.30 -16.18
C TRP A 233 30.05 -23.99 -15.75
N ASP A 234 30.00 -25.28 -15.46
CA ASP A 234 31.16 -26.19 -15.49
C ASP A 234 30.87 -27.37 -16.41
#